data_edf45257732cd963455a206144b0a116
#
_entry.id   edf45257732cd963455a206144b0a116
#
_cell.length_a   1.000
_cell.length_b   1.000
_cell.length_c   1.000
_cell.angle_alpha   90.00
_cell.angle_beta   90.00
_cell.angle_gamma   90.00
#
_symmetry.space_group_name_H-M   'P 1'
#
loop_
_entity.id
_entity.type
_entity.pdbx_description
1 polymer ?
#
loop_
_entity_poly.entity_id
_entity_poly.type
_entity_poly.pdbx_seq_one_letter_code
_entity_poly.pdbx_strand_id
1 'polypeptide(L)'
;HVPFKKTSPEYNMATIPSAIPGRYLVGNEHETAGYCLTYLRDKVFYPKDALTPDGAPADAYQKFNELAASVPAGSEKLIFTPWLIGERTPVEDHTIRGGFFNMSLSTTRAHMVRAVFEGVAYNSRWLLEAVEDFVGRKIPRINMIGGGARSDLW
;
A
#
# COMPACT_ATOMS: atom_id res chain seq x y z
N HIS A 1 -12.46 8.83 14.60
CA HIS A 1 -12.60 9.37 15.96
C HIS A 1 -13.51 8.47 16.80
N VAL A 2 -13.09 8.20 18.04
CA VAL A 2 -13.80 7.33 19.02
C VAL A 2 -14.03 8.07 20.33
N PRO A 3 -15.03 7.70 21.15
CA PRO A 3 -15.33 8.34 22.42
C PRO A 3 -14.57 7.76 23.62
N PHE A 4 -13.54 6.96 23.40
CA PHE A 4 -12.83 6.22 24.45
C PHE A 4 -11.31 6.26 24.23
N LYS A 5 -10.56 6.02 25.32
CA LYS A 5 -9.12 5.75 25.30
C LYS A 5 -8.88 4.26 25.24
N LYS A 6 -8.00 3.80 24.35
CA LYS A 6 -7.59 2.40 24.24
C LYS A 6 -6.18 2.32 23.66
N THR A 7 -5.43 1.33 24.09
CA THR A 7 -4.15 0.91 23.51
C THR A 7 -4.21 -0.59 23.25
N SER A 8 -3.67 -1.02 22.12
CA SER A 8 -3.51 -2.44 21.78
C SER A 8 -2.07 -2.66 21.35
N PRO A 9 -1.24 -3.27 22.22
CA PRO A 9 0.11 -3.68 21.81
C PRO A 9 0.11 -4.70 20.67
N GLU A 10 -0.91 -5.56 20.62
CA GLU A 10 -1.08 -6.59 19.59
C GLU A 10 -1.10 -6.00 18.17
N TYR A 11 -1.78 -4.87 18.00
CA TYR A 11 -1.90 -4.20 16.69
C TYR A 11 -1.00 -2.97 16.57
N ASN A 12 -0.09 -2.75 17.53
CA ASN A 12 0.69 -1.51 17.62
C ASN A 12 -0.17 -0.25 17.42
N MET A 13 -1.29 -0.18 18.12
CA MET A 13 -2.35 0.79 17.89
C MET A 13 -2.77 1.48 19.18
N ALA A 14 -2.97 2.80 19.13
CA ALA A 14 -3.44 3.57 20.26
C ALA A 14 -4.40 4.69 19.84
N THR A 15 -5.18 5.16 20.81
CA THR A 15 -5.92 6.41 20.66
C THR A 15 -5.09 7.58 21.21
N ILE A 16 -5.05 8.68 20.46
CA ILE A 16 -4.43 9.94 20.87
C ILE A 16 -5.49 11.03 21.00
N PRO A 17 -5.22 12.13 21.77
CA PRO A 17 -6.17 13.24 21.87
C PRO A 17 -6.56 13.77 20.49
N SER A 18 -7.84 14.07 20.33
CA SER A 18 -8.40 14.67 19.11
C SER A 18 -8.65 16.17 19.30
N ALA A 19 -8.66 16.93 18.21
CA ALA A 19 -9.12 18.32 18.20
C ALA A 19 -10.64 18.45 18.50
N ILE A 20 -11.38 17.34 18.44
CA ILE A 20 -12.83 17.32 18.77
C ILE A 20 -12.97 17.02 20.26
N PRO A 21 -13.57 17.93 21.07
CA PRO A 21 -13.76 17.70 22.49
C PRO A 21 -14.47 16.39 22.80
N GLY A 22 -13.97 15.63 23.77
CA GLY A 22 -14.52 14.33 24.17
C GLY A 22 -14.30 13.19 23.17
N ARG A 23 -13.44 13.40 22.17
CA ARG A 23 -13.09 12.37 21.18
C ARG A 23 -11.58 12.12 21.16
N TYR A 24 -11.24 10.93 20.65
CA TYR A 24 -9.88 10.49 20.43
C TYR A 24 -9.70 10.08 18.96
N LEU A 25 -8.53 10.38 18.42
CA LEU A 25 -8.11 9.90 17.10
C LEU A 25 -7.47 8.52 17.26
N VAL A 26 -7.91 7.55 16.47
CA VAL A 26 -7.18 6.31 16.23
C VAL A 26 -6.24 6.59 15.06
N GLY A 27 -4.95 6.59 15.31
CA GLY A 27 -3.91 6.74 14.29
C GLY A 27 -3.23 5.41 14.05
N ASN A 28 -2.97 5.12 12.80
CA ASN A 28 -2.20 3.94 12.39
C ASN A 28 -1.57 4.16 11.03
N GLU A 29 -0.50 3.43 10.72
CA GLU A 29 0.25 3.64 9.48
C GLU A 29 0.91 2.35 8.98
N HIS A 30 1.07 2.29 7.64
CA HIS A 30 2.00 1.40 6.97
C HIS A 30 3.32 2.10 6.75
N GLU A 31 4.42 1.35 6.78
CA GLU A 31 5.75 1.90 6.45
C GLU A 31 5.85 2.29 4.97
N THR A 32 5.22 1.53 4.08
CA THR A 32 5.18 1.84 2.65
C THR A 32 3.78 1.58 2.05
N ALA A 33 3.36 2.46 1.15
CA ALA A 33 2.14 2.32 0.38
C ALA A 33 2.37 2.83 -1.07
N GLY A 34 1.96 4.05 -1.40
CA GLY A 34 2.20 4.64 -2.72
C GLY A 34 3.68 4.72 -3.10
N TYR A 35 4.58 4.75 -2.13
CA TYR A 35 6.02 4.73 -2.36
C TYR A 35 6.50 3.44 -3.04
N CYS A 36 5.76 2.33 -2.94
CA CYS A 36 6.07 1.10 -3.68
C CYS A 36 6.04 1.32 -5.20
N LEU A 37 5.12 2.16 -5.70
CA LEU A 37 5.13 2.54 -7.13
C LEU A 37 6.30 3.47 -7.49
N THR A 38 6.66 4.37 -6.60
CA THR A 38 7.85 5.22 -6.79
C THR A 38 9.10 4.36 -6.86
N TYR A 39 9.24 3.39 -5.96
CA TYR A 39 10.34 2.42 -5.99
C TYR A 39 10.38 1.63 -7.29
N LEU A 40 9.23 1.09 -7.73
CA LEU A 40 9.14 0.35 -9.00
C LEU A 40 9.55 1.22 -10.19
N ARG A 41 9.08 2.47 -10.21
CA ARG A 41 9.44 3.45 -11.25
C ARG A 41 10.93 3.75 -11.26
N ASP A 42 11.50 4.16 -10.12
CA ASP A 42 12.81 4.79 -10.04
C ASP A 42 13.96 3.80 -9.84
N LYS A 43 13.66 2.59 -9.36
CA LYS A 43 14.68 1.59 -9.02
C LYS A 43 14.62 0.34 -9.88
N VAL A 44 13.47 0.09 -10.52
CA VAL A 44 13.27 -1.15 -11.29
C VAL A 44 13.06 -0.86 -12.79
N PHE A 45 12.15 0.06 -13.13
CA PHE A 45 11.79 0.28 -14.54
C PHE A 45 12.61 1.38 -15.22
N TYR A 46 12.94 2.43 -14.47
CA TYR A 46 13.63 3.62 -15.01
C TYR A 46 14.69 4.12 -14.02
N PRO A 47 15.68 3.29 -13.64
CA PRO A 47 16.66 3.64 -12.60
C PRO A 47 17.67 4.75 -13.01
N LYS A 48 17.55 5.30 -14.22
CA LYS A 48 18.47 6.29 -14.78
C LYS A 48 19.92 5.77 -14.84
N ASP A 49 20.06 4.61 -15.45
CA ASP A 49 21.31 3.91 -15.69
C ASP A 49 21.59 3.76 -17.19
N ALA A 50 22.51 2.86 -17.57
CA ALA A 50 22.89 2.63 -18.97
C ALA A 50 21.71 2.10 -19.83
N LEU A 51 20.70 1.47 -19.26
CA LEU A 51 19.52 0.96 -19.99
C LEU A 51 18.41 2.00 -20.12
N THR A 52 18.33 2.93 -19.17
CA THR A 52 17.30 3.98 -19.10
C THR A 52 17.92 5.34 -18.75
N PRO A 53 18.81 5.90 -19.62
CA PRO A 53 19.61 7.09 -19.28
C PRO A 53 18.76 8.33 -18.99
N ASP A 54 17.60 8.45 -19.65
CA ASP A 54 16.68 9.57 -19.46
C ASP A 54 15.82 9.46 -18.18
N GLY A 55 15.83 8.29 -17.54
CA GLY A 55 15.00 7.99 -16.38
C GLY A 55 13.52 7.85 -16.72
N ALA A 56 12.65 8.07 -15.74
CA ALA A 56 11.21 7.90 -15.90
C ALA A 56 10.57 9.03 -16.70
N PRO A 57 9.65 8.71 -17.65
CA PRO A 57 8.88 9.73 -18.35
C PRO A 57 7.93 10.47 -17.40
N ALA A 58 7.55 11.71 -17.71
CA ALA A 58 6.71 12.55 -16.88
C ALA A 58 5.31 11.92 -16.60
N ASP A 59 4.80 11.14 -17.52
CA ASP A 59 3.52 10.46 -17.47
C ASP A 59 3.61 9.00 -16.95
N ALA A 60 4.72 8.63 -16.32
CA ALA A 60 4.98 7.25 -15.87
C ALA A 60 3.83 6.65 -15.03
N TYR A 61 3.25 7.42 -14.12
CA TYR A 61 2.14 6.92 -13.28
C TYR A 61 0.85 6.71 -14.08
N GLN A 62 0.59 7.55 -15.10
CA GLN A 62 -0.53 7.31 -16.01
C GLN A 62 -0.32 6.01 -16.79
N LYS A 63 0.87 5.81 -17.34
CA LYS A 63 1.24 4.55 -18.02
C LYS A 63 1.16 3.33 -17.09
N PHE A 64 1.52 3.48 -15.82
CA PHE A 64 1.34 2.41 -14.84
C PHE A 64 -0.12 2.05 -14.64
N ASN A 65 -1.00 3.05 -14.58
CA ASN A 65 -2.44 2.80 -14.47
C ASN A 65 -2.97 2.05 -15.70
N GLU A 66 -2.57 2.44 -16.91
CA GLU A 66 -2.93 1.76 -18.17
C GLU A 66 -2.40 0.32 -18.20
N LEU A 67 -1.14 0.10 -17.83
CA LEU A 67 -0.54 -1.23 -17.74
C LEU A 67 -1.29 -2.12 -16.71
N ALA A 68 -1.57 -1.59 -15.52
CA ALA A 68 -2.31 -2.34 -14.51
C ALA A 68 -3.73 -2.68 -14.96
N ALA A 69 -4.39 -1.78 -15.71
CA ALA A 69 -5.72 -2.01 -16.27
C ALA A 69 -5.74 -3.09 -17.36
N SER A 70 -4.63 -3.31 -18.06
CA SER A 70 -4.51 -4.32 -19.12
C SER A 70 -4.38 -5.77 -18.60
N VAL A 71 -4.21 -5.94 -17.28
CA VAL A 71 -4.04 -7.25 -16.63
C VAL A 71 -5.26 -7.53 -15.73
N PRO A 72 -5.82 -8.73 -15.75
CA PRO A 72 -6.95 -9.08 -14.91
C PRO A 72 -6.59 -9.01 -13.42
N ALA A 73 -7.61 -8.85 -12.56
CA ALA A 73 -7.46 -8.92 -11.11
C ALA A 73 -6.81 -10.26 -10.69
N GLY A 74 -5.93 -10.18 -9.68
CA GLY A 74 -5.11 -11.30 -9.25
C GLY A 74 -3.79 -11.42 -10.00
N SER A 75 -3.51 -10.50 -10.96
CA SER A 75 -2.23 -10.38 -11.68
C SER A 75 -1.63 -11.72 -12.14
N GLU A 76 -2.47 -12.64 -12.60
CA GLU A 76 -2.11 -14.04 -12.94
C GLU A 76 -1.35 -14.75 -11.80
N LYS A 77 -1.76 -14.49 -10.56
CA LYS A 77 -1.19 -15.03 -9.32
C LYS A 77 0.19 -14.45 -8.94
N LEU A 78 0.66 -13.40 -9.61
CA LEU A 78 1.82 -12.67 -9.15
C LEU A 78 1.44 -11.87 -7.89
N ILE A 79 2.15 -12.10 -6.81
CA ILE A 79 1.92 -11.44 -5.52
C ILE A 79 3.07 -10.48 -5.25
N PHE A 80 2.75 -9.26 -4.81
CA PHE A 80 3.71 -8.30 -4.29
C PHE A 80 3.45 -8.05 -2.80
N THR A 81 4.52 -8.11 -2.00
CA THR A 81 4.47 -7.71 -0.60
C THR A 81 5.10 -6.34 -0.45
N PRO A 82 4.37 -5.34 0.09
CA PRO A 82 4.82 -3.94 0.08
C PRO A 82 5.84 -3.59 1.19
N TRP A 83 6.42 -4.54 1.87
CA TRP A 83 7.26 -4.37 3.06
C TRP A 83 8.72 -4.00 2.74
N LEU A 84 8.94 -2.97 1.91
CA LEU A 84 10.26 -2.60 1.40
C LEU A 84 11.24 -2.16 2.49
N ILE A 85 10.75 -1.64 3.61
CA ILE A 85 11.54 -1.22 4.78
C ILE A 85 11.04 -1.84 6.08
N GLY A 86 10.35 -2.97 5.98
CA GLY A 86 9.63 -3.59 7.09
C GLY A 86 8.15 -3.19 7.11
N GLU A 87 7.46 -3.53 8.16
CA GLU A 87 6.07 -3.14 8.39
C GLU A 87 5.86 -2.78 9.86
N ARG A 88 4.91 -1.89 10.12
CA ARG A 88 4.57 -1.43 11.46
C ARG A 88 3.24 -1.96 11.94
N THR A 89 2.26 -2.03 11.08
CA THR A 89 0.89 -2.41 11.46
C THR A 89 0.19 -3.20 10.35
N PRO A 90 -0.60 -4.22 10.68
CA PRO A 90 -1.04 -4.66 12.01
C PRO A 90 -0.02 -5.52 12.76
N VAL A 91 1.06 -5.91 12.14
CA VAL A 91 2.17 -6.67 12.76
C VAL A 91 3.45 -5.87 12.61
N GLU A 92 4.09 -5.54 13.73
CA GLU A 92 5.35 -4.81 13.74
C GLU A 92 6.52 -5.77 13.49
N ASP A 93 7.15 -5.64 12.33
CA ASP A 93 8.39 -6.35 11.98
C ASP A 93 9.24 -5.50 11.03
N HIS A 94 10.28 -4.90 11.55
CA HIS A 94 11.23 -4.09 10.77
C HIS A 94 12.28 -4.92 10.03
N THR A 95 12.30 -6.23 10.21
CA THR A 95 13.27 -7.15 9.58
C THR A 95 12.78 -7.73 8.26
N ILE A 96 11.47 -7.84 8.07
CA ILE A 96 10.87 -8.33 6.82
C ILE A 96 11.19 -7.41 5.65
N ARG A 97 11.17 -7.97 4.45
CA ARG A 97 11.35 -7.22 3.20
C ARG A 97 10.30 -7.64 2.18
N GLY A 98 9.95 -6.67 1.32
CA GLY A 98 9.04 -6.88 0.22
C GLY A 98 9.65 -7.63 -0.95
N GLY A 99 8.80 -8.14 -1.82
CA GLY A 99 9.22 -8.85 -3.02
C GLY A 99 8.06 -9.27 -3.89
N PHE A 100 8.40 -9.83 -5.04
CA PHE A 100 7.46 -10.47 -5.94
C PHE A 100 7.56 -11.99 -5.77
N PHE A 101 6.41 -12.65 -5.65
CA PHE A 101 6.30 -14.10 -5.53
C PHE A 101 5.51 -14.66 -6.69
N ASN A 102 5.85 -15.90 -7.10
CA ASN A 102 5.22 -16.60 -8.20
C ASN A 102 5.48 -15.95 -9.58
N MET A 103 6.66 -15.41 -9.78
CA MET A 103 7.10 -14.97 -11.11
C MET A 103 7.27 -16.18 -12.06
N SER A 104 6.86 -15.99 -13.30
CA SER A 104 7.01 -16.98 -14.37
C SER A 104 7.62 -16.33 -15.61
N LEU A 105 7.89 -17.14 -16.65
CA LEU A 105 8.37 -16.65 -17.94
C LEU A 105 7.34 -15.75 -18.66
N SER A 106 6.06 -15.83 -18.31
CA SER A 106 5.00 -14.96 -18.85
C SER A 106 4.83 -13.64 -18.07
N THR A 107 5.50 -13.48 -16.92
CA THR A 107 5.39 -12.27 -16.11
C THR A 107 5.97 -11.07 -16.84
N THR A 108 5.17 -10.03 -17.00
CA THR A 108 5.54 -8.77 -17.66
C THR A 108 5.53 -7.60 -16.69
N ARG A 109 6.00 -6.43 -17.14
CA ARG A 109 5.88 -5.18 -16.36
C ARG A 109 4.44 -4.84 -15.98
N ALA A 110 3.47 -5.15 -16.85
CA ALA A 110 2.06 -4.94 -16.54
C ALA A 110 1.60 -5.75 -15.33
N HIS A 111 1.99 -7.04 -15.26
CA HIS A 111 1.74 -7.89 -14.10
C HIS A 111 2.41 -7.32 -12.84
N MET A 112 3.65 -6.87 -12.94
CA MET A 112 4.35 -6.28 -11.78
C MET A 112 3.65 -5.03 -11.25
N VAL A 113 3.24 -4.10 -12.12
CA VAL A 113 2.49 -2.90 -11.69
C VAL A 113 1.16 -3.29 -11.06
N ARG A 114 0.42 -4.22 -11.69
CA ARG A 114 -0.85 -4.70 -11.15
C ARG A 114 -0.67 -5.35 -9.78
N ALA A 115 0.32 -6.20 -9.61
CA ALA A 115 0.63 -6.85 -8.34
C ALA A 115 1.00 -5.82 -7.25
N VAL A 116 1.71 -4.73 -7.58
CA VAL A 116 1.98 -3.65 -6.62
C VAL A 116 0.69 -2.95 -6.19
N PHE A 117 -0.21 -2.63 -7.11
CA PHE A 117 -1.53 -2.05 -6.78
C PHE A 117 -2.30 -2.96 -5.81
N GLU A 118 -2.38 -4.23 -6.13
CA GLU A 118 -3.10 -5.22 -5.33
C GLU A 118 -2.43 -5.48 -3.99
N GLY A 119 -1.11 -5.63 -3.95
CA GLY A 119 -0.36 -5.87 -2.72
C GLY A 119 -0.52 -4.74 -1.70
N VAL A 120 -0.45 -3.48 -2.14
CA VAL A 120 -0.73 -2.32 -1.27
C VAL A 120 -2.20 -2.29 -0.82
N ALA A 121 -3.14 -2.60 -1.72
CA ALA A 121 -4.55 -2.65 -1.38
C ALA A 121 -4.87 -3.76 -0.36
N TYR A 122 -4.29 -4.94 -0.51
CA TYR A 122 -4.45 -6.04 0.45
C TYR A 122 -3.84 -5.72 1.81
N ASN A 123 -2.66 -5.09 1.83
CA ASN A 123 -2.04 -4.65 3.08
C ASN A 123 -2.92 -3.60 3.79
N SER A 124 -3.50 -2.66 3.03
CA SER A 124 -4.43 -1.66 3.56
C SER A 124 -5.73 -2.28 4.08
N ARG A 125 -6.23 -3.32 3.41
CA ARG A 125 -7.39 -4.08 3.90
C ARG A 125 -7.08 -4.81 5.21
N TRP A 126 -5.93 -5.44 5.31
CA TRP A 126 -5.49 -6.11 6.54
C TRP A 126 -5.40 -5.12 7.70
N LEU A 127 -4.83 -3.93 7.47
CA LEU A 127 -4.83 -2.86 8.47
C LEU A 127 -6.25 -2.41 8.84
N LEU A 128 -7.15 -2.27 7.85
CA LEU A 128 -8.54 -1.89 8.11
C LEU A 128 -9.25 -2.91 9.02
N GLU A 129 -9.04 -4.19 8.81
CA GLU A 129 -9.59 -5.25 9.66
C GLU A 129 -9.13 -5.10 11.12
N ALA A 130 -7.83 -4.84 11.33
CA ALA A 130 -7.29 -4.56 12.66
C ALA A 130 -7.86 -3.27 13.29
N VAL A 131 -8.07 -2.21 12.49
CA VAL A 131 -8.70 -0.97 12.96
C VAL A 131 -10.17 -1.21 13.35
N GLU A 132 -10.93 -1.95 12.54
CA GLU A 132 -12.33 -2.29 12.83
C GLU A 132 -12.46 -3.08 14.13
N ASP A 133 -11.56 -4.03 14.36
CA ASP A 133 -11.49 -4.83 15.58
C ASP A 133 -11.14 -3.96 16.81
N PHE A 134 -10.14 -3.09 16.63
CA PHE A 134 -9.75 -2.14 17.67
C PHE A 134 -10.89 -1.18 18.07
N VAL A 135 -11.65 -0.67 17.10
CA VAL A 135 -12.77 0.27 17.38
C VAL A 135 -14.09 -0.44 17.69
N GLY A 136 -14.18 -1.76 17.49
CA GLY A 136 -15.35 -2.59 17.79
C GLY A 136 -16.53 -2.36 16.83
N ARG A 137 -16.29 -1.90 15.60
CA ARG A 137 -17.34 -1.68 14.60
C ARG A 137 -16.78 -1.66 13.18
N LYS A 138 -17.61 -2.01 12.21
CA LYS A 138 -17.28 -1.87 10.79
C LYS A 138 -17.20 -0.39 10.37
N ILE A 139 -16.31 -0.11 9.41
CA ILE A 139 -16.11 1.21 8.80
C ILE A 139 -16.73 1.17 7.42
N PRO A 140 -17.94 1.74 7.24
CA PRO A 140 -18.69 1.59 6.00
C PRO A 140 -18.17 2.44 4.85
N ARG A 141 -17.32 3.42 5.13
CA ARG A 141 -16.78 4.35 4.13
C ARG A 141 -15.39 4.81 4.51
N ILE A 142 -14.49 4.80 3.51
CA ILE A 142 -13.13 5.31 3.61
C ILE A 142 -13.01 6.51 2.66
N ASN A 143 -12.46 7.62 3.16
CA ASN A 143 -12.10 8.75 2.33
C ASN A 143 -10.61 8.63 1.99
N MET A 144 -10.30 8.51 0.71
CA MET A 144 -8.92 8.38 0.22
C MET A 144 -8.36 9.75 -0.14
N ILE A 145 -7.10 9.99 0.18
CA ILE A 145 -6.33 11.19 -0.21
C ILE A 145 -4.94 10.80 -0.71
N GLY A 146 -4.31 11.70 -1.43
CA GLY A 146 -2.95 11.48 -1.96
C GLY A 146 -2.93 10.98 -3.40
N GLY A 147 -1.74 10.64 -3.90
CA GLY A 147 -1.51 10.24 -5.29
C GLY A 147 -2.30 9.02 -5.73
N GLY A 148 -2.39 8.01 -4.87
CA GLY A 148 -3.12 6.77 -5.14
C GLY A 148 -4.62 6.98 -5.32
N ALA A 149 -5.21 7.98 -4.65
CA ALA A 149 -6.62 8.33 -4.76
C ALA A 149 -7.01 8.91 -6.14
N ARG A 150 -6.05 9.21 -6.99
CA ARG A 150 -6.27 9.69 -8.37
C ARG A 150 -6.47 8.55 -9.37
N SER A 151 -6.25 7.31 -8.97
CA SER A 151 -6.45 6.13 -9.79
C SER A 151 -7.75 5.42 -9.39
N ASP A 152 -8.75 5.47 -10.26
CA ASP A 152 -10.01 4.75 -10.04
C ASP A 152 -9.79 3.23 -10.02
N LEU A 153 -8.80 2.75 -10.80
CA LEU A 153 -8.43 1.34 -10.81
C LEU A 153 -7.86 0.91 -9.44
N TRP A 154 -7.00 1.72 -8.87
CA TRP A 154 -6.35 1.38 -7.60
C TRP A 154 -7.29 1.53 -6.40
#